data_afb062b01433bcd8b3bd1fc878c62a04
#
_entry.id   afb062b01433bcd8b3bd1fc878c62a04
#
_cell.length_a   1.000
_cell.length_b   1.000
_cell.length_c   1.000
_cell.angle_alpha   90.00
_cell.angle_beta   90.00
_cell.angle_gamma   90.00
#
_symmetry.space_group_name_H-M   'P 1'
#
loop_
_entity.id
_entity.type
_entity.pdbx_description
1 polymer ?
#
loop_
_entity_poly.entity_id
_entity_poly.type
_entity_poly.pdbx_seq_one_letter_code
_entity_poly.pdbx_strand_id
1 'polypeptide(L)'
;MSWFNVLKKNEGWTGELSDKKKGLLKATPKMKVDIPKFDYPDNEKEIPAVLAAMKDKKLEPAEMKETDVNARDMFFDLVDDEEEDYSDLIKDLEIYTIREKVRYNRARPYQVSDKIEKPKTHTIDTPSFPSGHSIESFGIAVALAHKFPDKKKALMDVAEKVSDARVEMGVHYPSDKKVGKQIGEMIGKAYIREVMSDADS
;
A
#
# COMPACT_ATOMS: atom_id res chain seq x y z
N MET A 1 31.95 4.52 7.85
CA MET A 1 30.71 4.71 8.68
C MET A 1 29.73 3.64 8.25
N SER A 2 29.26 2.82 9.20
CA SER A 2 28.29 1.75 8.91
C SER A 2 26.98 2.36 8.43
N TRP A 3 26.36 1.76 7.44
CA TRP A 3 25.00 2.06 6.94
C TRP A 3 23.98 2.24 8.09
N PHE A 4 24.12 1.46 9.14
CA PHE A 4 23.34 1.55 10.38
C PHE A 4 23.48 2.90 11.11
N ASN A 5 24.58 3.63 10.97
CA ASN A 5 24.76 4.93 11.64
C ASN A 5 24.17 6.12 10.88
N VAL A 6 23.88 5.96 9.59
CA VAL A 6 23.13 6.94 8.79
C VAL A 6 21.64 6.86 9.12
N LEU A 7 21.12 5.65 9.43
CA LEU A 7 19.73 5.41 9.82
C LEU A 7 19.36 5.95 11.22
N LYS A 8 20.34 6.34 12.04
CA LYS A 8 20.09 6.96 13.37
C LYS A 8 19.60 8.41 13.33
N LYS A 9 19.48 9.01 12.16
CA LYS A 9 18.92 10.36 11.98
C LYS A 9 17.49 10.32 11.44
N ASN A 10 16.56 9.68 12.14
CA ASN A 10 15.12 9.73 11.84
C ASN A 10 14.68 9.37 10.39
N GLU A 11 15.55 8.79 9.58
CA GLU A 11 15.31 8.59 8.15
C GLU A 11 14.92 7.16 7.78
N GLY A 12 15.21 6.17 8.63
CA GLY A 12 14.96 4.76 8.38
C GLY A 12 13.98 4.12 9.36
N TRP A 13 13.23 3.14 8.86
CA TRP A 13 12.42 2.26 9.71
C TRP A 13 13.33 1.32 10.52
N THR A 14 13.01 1.13 11.79
CA THR A 14 13.86 0.43 12.77
C THR A 14 13.31 -0.92 13.23
N GLY A 15 12.25 -1.44 12.60
CA GLY A 15 11.68 -2.74 12.93
C GLY A 15 12.36 -3.91 12.23
N GLU A 16 11.86 -5.11 12.47
CA GLU A 16 12.27 -6.34 11.79
C GLU A 16 11.13 -6.91 10.96
N LEU A 17 11.44 -7.43 9.77
CA LEU A 17 10.47 -8.12 8.93
C LEU A 17 10.17 -9.51 9.48
N SER A 18 8.89 -9.89 9.48
CA SER A 18 8.48 -11.27 9.76
C SER A 18 9.04 -12.26 8.72
N ASP A 19 9.10 -13.54 9.06
CA ASP A 19 9.60 -14.57 8.14
C ASP A 19 8.73 -14.70 6.89
N LYS A 20 7.40 -14.51 7.00
CA LYS A 20 6.50 -14.41 5.84
C LYS A 20 6.97 -13.31 4.88
N LYS A 21 7.26 -12.12 5.38
CA LYS A 21 7.72 -10.98 4.58
C LYS A 21 9.12 -11.17 3.99
N LYS A 22 10.03 -11.80 4.74
CA LYS A 22 11.34 -12.22 4.21
C LYS A 22 11.18 -13.25 3.08
N GLY A 23 10.19 -14.14 3.18
CA GLY A 23 9.82 -15.07 2.11
C GLY A 23 9.37 -14.37 0.83
N LEU A 24 8.53 -13.34 0.95
CA LEU A 24 8.07 -12.54 -0.19
C LEU A 24 9.21 -11.81 -0.93
N LEU A 25 10.26 -11.38 -0.22
CA LEU A 25 11.43 -10.78 -0.87
C LEU A 25 12.15 -11.73 -1.83
N LYS A 26 12.11 -13.03 -1.55
CA LYS A 26 12.73 -14.10 -2.35
C LYS A 26 11.79 -14.66 -3.42
N ALA A 27 10.49 -14.41 -3.30
CA ALA A 27 9.50 -14.92 -4.24
C ALA A 27 9.65 -14.25 -5.61
N THR A 28 9.31 -14.98 -6.67
CA THR A 28 9.27 -14.44 -8.04
C THR A 28 7.84 -14.02 -8.35
N PRO A 29 7.59 -12.76 -8.76
CA PRO A 29 6.27 -12.34 -9.21
C PRO A 29 5.92 -13.03 -10.54
N LYS A 30 4.65 -13.31 -10.76
CA LYS A 30 4.12 -13.84 -12.03
C LYS A 30 4.18 -12.75 -13.12
N MET A 31 3.64 -11.56 -12.84
CA MET A 31 3.71 -10.42 -13.73
C MET A 31 5.05 -9.69 -13.61
N LYS A 32 5.67 -9.42 -14.75
CA LYS A 32 6.88 -8.59 -14.79
C LYS A 32 6.50 -7.12 -14.93
N VAL A 33 6.70 -6.36 -13.86
CA VAL A 33 6.45 -4.91 -13.84
C VAL A 33 7.75 -4.17 -13.58
N ASP A 34 8.11 -3.27 -14.49
CA ASP A 34 9.25 -2.37 -14.29
C ASP A 34 8.77 -1.15 -13.48
N ILE A 35 9.06 -1.18 -12.17
CA ILE A 35 8.71 -0.10 -11.26
C ILE A 35 9.81 0.97 -11.32
N PRO A 36 9.49 2.20 -11.73
CA PRO A 36 10.48 3.26 -11.82
C PRO A 36 11.02 3.62 -10.42
N LYS A 37 12.21 4.21 -10.40
CA LYS A 37 12.73 4.80 -9.17
C LYS A 37 11.96 6.09 -8.87
N PHE A 38 11.44 6.17 -7.64
CA PHE A 38 10.82 7.39 -7.11
C PHE A 38 11.82 8.17 -6.26
N ASP A 39 11.65 9.49 -6.19
CA ASP A 39 12.40 10.31 -5.28
C ASP A 39 12.04 9.97 -3.83
N TYR A 40 13.04 9.92 -2.96
CA TYR A 40 12.82 9.71 -1.53
C TYR A 40 12.21 10.97 -0.92
N PRO A 41 10.98 10.89 -0.34
CA PRO A 41 10.32 12.06 0.20
C PRO A 41 10.98 12.56 1.50
N ASP A 42 10.88 13.86 1.74
CA ASP A 42 11.32 14.49 2.97
C ASP A 42 10.31 14.22 4.10
N ASN A 43 10.73 13.47 5.12
CA ASN A 43 9.87 13.04 6.21
C ASN A 43 9.31 14.23 7.00
N GLU A 44 10.16 15.19 7.38
CA GLU A 44 9.78 16.30 8.24
C GLU A 44 8.80 17.25 7.55
N LYS A 45 9.00 17.48 6.24
CA LYS A 45 8.11 18.36 5.46
C LYS A 45 6.69 17.83 5.33
N GLU A 46 6.49 16.52 5.43
CA GLU A 46 5.17 15.93 5.32
C GLU A 46 4.45 15.75 6.66
N ILE A 47 5.13 15.85 7.82
CA ILE A 47 4.50 15.74 9.13
C ILE A 47 3.31 16.69 9.32
N PRO A 48 3.37 17.98 8.94
CA PRO A 48 2.21 18.87 9.05
C PRO A 48 0.97 18.38 8.29
N ALA A 49 1.15 17.79 7.11
CA ALA A 49 0.05 17.22 6.33
C ALA A 49 -0.55 15.97 6.99
N VAL A 50 0.28 15.11 7.60
CA VAL A 50 -0.18 13.95 8.38
C VAL A 50 -1.00 14.42 9.58
N LEU A 51 -0.50 15.39 10.35
CA LEU A 51 -1.22 15.93 11.51
C LEU A 51 -2.55 16.58 11.12
N ALA A 52 -2.60 17.27 9.98
CA ALA A 52 -3.85 17.83 9.45
C ALA A 52 -4.85 16.71 9.11
N ALA A 53 -4.44 15.67 8.39
CA ALA A 53 -5.29 14.53 8.07
C ALA A 53 -5.79 13.80 9.33
N MET A 54 -4.94 13.62 10.34
CA MET A 54 -5.32 13.03 11.62
C MET A 54 -6.36 13.86 12.37
N LYS A 55 -6.31 15.19 12.27
CA LYS A 55 -7.26 16.10 12.90
C LYS A 55 -8.60 16.10 12.16
N ASP A 56 -8.56 16.10 10.83
CA ASP A 56 -9.73 16.23 9.94
C ASP A 56 -10.23 14.85 9.46
N LYS A 57 -10.12 13.81 10.35
CA LYS A 57 -10.58 12.45 10.06
C LYS A 57 -11.99 12.43 9.52
N LYS A 58 -12.17 11.70 8.43
CA LYS A 58 -13.47 11.54 7.75
C LYS A 58 -14.15 10.22 8.11
N LEU A 59 -13.35 9.24 8.57
CA LEU A 59 -13.83 7.90 8.86
C LEU A 59 -14.10 7.72 10.36
N GLU A 60 -15.21 7.07 10.66
CA GLU A 60 -15.51 6.61 12.00
C GLU A 60 -14.57 5.47 12.43
N PRO A 61 -14.38 5.21 13.74
CA PRO A 61 -13.46 4.18 14.23
C PRO A 61 -13.72 2.78 13.65
N ALA A 62 -14.96 2.41 13.41
CA ALA A 62 -15.33 1.12 12.82
C ALA A 62 -14.88 1.03 11.35
N GLU A 63 -15.13 2.07 10.55
CA GLU A 63 -14.69 2.16 9.16
C GLU A 63 -13.16 2.20 9.04
N MET A 64 -12.51 2.91 9.95
CA MET A 64 -11.04 2.95 10.04
C MET A 64 -10.45 1.54 10.27
N LYS A 65 -11.09 0.74 11.13
CA LYS A 65 -10.69 -0.65 11.38
C LYS A 65 -10.94 -1.52 10.15
N GLU A 66 -12.07 -1.37 9.48
CA GLU A 66 -12.41 -2.09 8.24
C GLU A 66 -11.36 -1.84 7.15
N THR A 67 -11.03 -0.59 6.89
CA THR A 67 -9.98 -0.22 5.91
C THR A 67 -8.58 -0.71 6.28
N ASP A 68 -8.32 -1.03 7.54
CA ASP A 68 -7.03 -1.53 8.02
C ASP A 68 -6.91 -3.06 7.94
N VAL A 69 -8.00 -3.80 8.24
CA VAL A 69 -7.97 -5.26 8.42
C VAL A 69 -8.67 -6.01 7.30
N ASN A 70 -9.78 -5.46 6.80
CA ASN A 70 -10.67 -6.12 5.84
C ASN A 70 -10.73 -5.35 4.50
N ALA A 71 -9.64 -4.65 4.15
CA ALA A 71 -9.62 -3.81 2.96
C ALA A 71 -9.98 -4.57 1.66
N ARG A 72 -9.62 -5.86 1.55
CA ARG A 72 -9.93 -6.69 0.36
C ARG A 72 -11.41 -6.98 0.26
N ASP A 73 -12.05 -7.37 1.36
CA ASP A 73 -13.47 -7.71 1.40
C ASP A 73 -14.33 -6.55 0.85
N MET A 74 -13.93 -5.30 1.16
CA MET A 74 -14.61 -4.11 0.65
C MET A 74 -14.69 -4.03 -0.89
N PHE A 75 -13.80 -4.69 -1.62
CA PHE A 75 -13.82 -4.73 -3.08
C PHE A 75 -14.70 -5.87 -3.59
N PHE A 76 -14.54 -7.06 -3.03
CA PHE A 76 -15.26 -8.25 -3.48
C PHE A 76 -16.73 -8.20 -3.10
N ASP A 77 -17.10 -7.51 -2.01
CA ASP A 77 -18.50 -7.20 -1.65
C ASP A 77 -19.22 -6.29 -2.67
N LEU A 78 -18.48 -5.54 -3.50
CA LEU A 78 -19.06 -4.67 -4.53
C LEU A 78 -19.35 -5.39 -5.84
N VAL A 79 -18.76 -6.56 -6.07
CA VAL A 79 -18.81 -7.31 -7.31
C VAL A 79 -19.18 -8.75 -7.02
N ASP A 80 -19.84 -9.41 -7.97
CA ASP A 80 -20.15 -10.84 -7.88
C ASP A 80 -18.95 -11.64 -8.43
N ASP A 81 -17.85 -11.68 -7.63
CA ASP A 81 -16.59 -12.34 -7.98
C ASP A 81 -15.84 -12.81 -6.74
N GLU A 82 -14.93 -13.75 -6.89
CA GLU A 82 -14.21 -14.38 -5.77
C GLU A 82 -12.76 -13.90 -5.68
N GLU A 83 -12.28 -13.69 -4.45
CA GLU A 83 -10.87 -13.25 -4.22
C GLU A 83 -9.87 -14.25 -4.78
N GLU A 84 -10.19 -15.56 -4.73
CA GLU A 84 -9.34 -16.64 -5.21
C GLU A 84 -8.96 -16.51 -6.69
N ASP A 85 -9.83 -15.97 -7.51
CA ASP A 85 -9.57 -15.72 -8.95
C ASP A 85 -8.48 -14.69 -9.19
N TYR A 86 -8.17 -13.87 -8.18
CA TYR A 86 -7.15 -12.83 -8.19
C TYR A 86 -5.92 -13.15 -7.36
N SER A 87 -5.75 -14.41 -6.94
CA SER A 87 -4.67 -14.85 -6.04
C SER A 87 -3.27 -14.53 -6.57
N ASP A 88 -3.05 -14.65 -7.88
CA ASP A 88 -1.78 -14.29 -8.53
C ASP A 88 -1.53 -12.78 -8.48
N LEU A 89 -2.56 -11.98 -8.75
CA LEU A 89 -2.47 -10.52 -8.63
C LEU A 89 -2.14 -10.11 -7.19
N ILE A 90 -2.89 -10.62 -6.22
CA ILE A 90 -2.72 -10.30 -4.81
C ILE A 90 -1.31 -10.65 -4.35
N LYS A 91 -0.82 -11.82 -4.73
CA LYS A 91 0.54 -12.25 -4.40
C LYS A 91 1.60 -11.34 -5.00
N ASP A 92 1.43 -10.92 -6.22
CA ASP A 92 2.37 -10.01 -6.87
C ASP A 92 2.35 -8.62 -6.25
N LEU A 93 1.16 -8.09 -5.90
CA LEU A 93 1.02 -6.85 -5.14
C LEU A 93 1.78 -6.92 -3.80
N GLU A 94 1.70 -8.04 -3.06
CA GLU A 94 2.46 -8.26 -1.83
C GLU A 94 3.98 -8.31 -2.08
N ILE A 95 4.44 -9.01 -3.13
CA ILE A 95 5.86 -9.13 -3.48
C ILE A 95 6.45 -7.77 -3.84
N TYR A 96 5.81 -7.03 -4.73
CA TYR A 96 6.27 -5.69 -5.13
C TYR A 96 6.24 -4.72 -3.97
N THR A 97 5.19 -4.76 -3.14
CA THR A 97 5.08 -3.94 -1.93
C THR A 97 6.28 -4.14 -1.01
N ILE A 98 6.62 -5.37 -0.66
CA ILE A 98 7.70 -5.59 0.30
C ILE A 98 9.07 -5.25 -0.28
N ARG A 99 9.29 -5.48 -1.58
CA ARG A 99 10.54 -5.11 -2.26
C ARG A 99 10.76 -3.60 -2.25
N GLU A 100 9.74 -2.82 -2.63
CA GLU A 100 9.85 -1.37 -2.63
C GLU A 100 9.96 -0.79 -1.22
N LYS A 101 9.26 -1.34 -0.24
CA LYS A 101 9.39 -0.95 1.16
C LYS A 101 10.81 -1.14 1.69
N VAL A 102 11.43 -2.27 1.40
CA VAL A 102 12.83 -2.54 1.80
C VAL A 102 13.82 -1.65 1.05
N ARG A 103 13.58 -1.41 -0.25
CA ARG A 103 14.41 -0.54 -1.09
C ARG A 103 14.52 0.87 -0.54
N TYR A 104 13.42 1.44 -0.06
CA TYR A 104 13.37 2.81 0.44
C TYR A 104 13.58 2.92 1.94
N ASN A 105 13.20 1.90 2.70
CA ASN A 105 13.35 1.80 4.15
C ASN A 105 12.90 3.06 4.91
N ARG A 106 11.79 3.68 4.52
CA ARG A 106 11.31 4.93 5.11
C ARG A 106 10.76 4.74 6.51
N ALA A 107 11.17 5.60 7.45
CA ALA A 107 10.58 5.68 8.78
C ALA A 107 9.09 6.08 8.70
N ARG A 108 8.27 5.56 9.62
CA ARG A 108 6.86 5.94 9.71
C ARG A 108 6.68 7.28 10.42
N PRO A 109 5.56 8.01 10.22
CA PRO A 109 5.33 9.31 10.82
C PRO A 109 5.53 9.34 12.34
N TYR A 110 5.04 8.30 13.06
CA TYR A 110 5.20 8.18 14.52
C TYR A 110 6.65 7.90 14.97
N GLN A 111 7.55 7.52 14.07
CA GLN A 111 8.98 7.34 14.36
C GLN A 111 9.78 8.65 14.17
N VAL A 112 9.19 9.61 13.47
CA VAL A 112 9.81 10.90 13.13
C VAL A 112 9.31 12.03 14.01
N SER A 113 8.04 11.97 14.45
CA SER A 113 7.41 13.02 15.25
C SER A 113 6.76 12.46 16.52
N ASP A 114 7.12 13.03 17.66
CA ASP A 114 6.55 12.75 18.99
C ASP A 114 5.08 13.23 19.12
N LYS A 115 4.62 14.06 18.18
CA LYS A 115 3.21 14.50 18.11
C LYS A 115 2.27 13.44 17.55
N ILE A 116 2.81 12.34 17.04
CA ILE A 116 2.05 11.24 16.44
C ILE A 116 2.28 9.99 17.26
N GLU A 117 1.24 9.58 18.01
CA GLU A 117 1.30 8.32 18.74
C GLU A 117 1.33 7.13 17.78
N LYS A 118 2.09 6.07 18.16
CA LYS A 118 2.11 4.82 17.41
C LYS A 118 0.73 4.15 17.46
N PRO A 119 0.02 4.00 16.33
CA PRO A 119 -1.29 3.36 16.30
C PRO A 119 -1.23 1.89 16.71
N LYS A 120 -2.30 1.41 17.37
CA LYS A 120 -2.46 0.01 17.77
C LYS A 120 -2.98 -0.81 16.59
N THR A 121 -2.11 -1.14 15.65
CA THR A 121 -2.42 -1.99 14.50
C THR A 121 -1.24 -2.92 14.18
N HIS A 122 -1.53 -4.08 13.58
CA HIS A 122 -0.53 -5.06 13.15
C HIS A 122 0.02 -4.80 11.75
N THR A 123 -0.56 -3.84 11.01
CA THR A 123 -0.22 -3.57 9.60
C THR A 123 0.96 -2.60 9.42
N ILE A 124 1.65 -2.26 10.51
CA ILE A 124 2.78 -1.30 10.53
C ILE A 124 4.15 -1.93 10.80
N ASP A 125 4.27 -3.23 10.64
CA ASP A 125 5.50 -4.01 10.86
C ASP A 125 6.44 -4.03 9.64
N THR A 126 6.36 -3.00 8.81
CA THR A 126 7.20 -2.77 7.61
C THR A 126 7.52 -1.28 7.48
N PRO A 127 8.53 -0.91 6.66
CA PRO A 127 8.79 0.48 6.30
C PRO A 127 7.57 1.23 5.77
N SER A 128 7.59 2.56 5.86
CA SER A 128 6.46 3.39 5.48
C SER A 128 6.23 3.42 3.95
N PHE A 129 7.24 3.73 3.18
CA PHE A 129 7.15 4.02 1.74
C PHE A 129 7.46 2.81 0.87
N PRO A 130 6.65 2.59 -0.16
CA PRO A 130 5.32 3.14 -0.42
C PRO A 130 4.23 2.52 0.47
N SER A 131 3.02 3.06 0.46
CA SER A 131 1.88 2.49 1.19
C SER A 131 1.43 1.16 0.58
N GLY A 132 1.52 0.06 1.35
CA GLY A 132 1.09 -1.28 0.89
C GLY A 132 -0.41 -1.36 0.64
N HIS A 133 -1.24 -0.79 1.55
CA HIS A 133 -2.68 -0.72 1.36
C HIS A 133 -3.05 0.05 0.07
N SER A 134 -2.32 1.13 -0.26
CA SER A 134 -2.55 1.84 -1.51
C SER A 134 -2.16 1.02 -2.73
N ILE A 135 -1.02 0.32 -2.70
CA ILE A 135 -0.61 -0.59 -3.80
C ILE A 135 -1.69 -1.64 -4.03
N GLU A 136 -2.10 -2.33 -2.97
CA GLU A 136 -3.06 -3.43 -3.03
C GLU A 136 -4.42 -2.93 -3.49
N SER A 137 -4.96 -1.90 -2.85
CA SER A 137 -6.30 -1.37 -3.16
C SER A 137 -6.41 -0.87 -4.61
N PHE A 138 -5.43 -0.11 -5.10
CA PHE A 138 -5.48 0.37 -6.49
C PHE A 138 -5.19 -0.72 -7.50
N GLY A 139 -4.36 -1.72 -7.17
CA GLY A 139 -4.14 -2.88 -8.03
C GLY A 139 -5.41 -3.71 -8.22
N ILE A 140 -6.10 -4.04 -7.13
CA ILE A 140 -7.38 -4.76 -7.14
C ILE A 140 -8.45 -3.93 -7.85
N ALA A 141 -8.60 -2.64 -7.51
CA ALA A 141 -9.60 -1.78 -8.13
C ALA A 141 -9.45 -1.70 -9.66
N VAL A 142 -8.21 -1.62 -10.17
CA VAL A 142 -7.94 -1.60 -11.62
C VAL A 142 -8.31 -2.92 -12.27
N ALA A 143 -7.96 -4.05 -11.67
CA ALA A 143 -8.27 -5.37 -12.21
C ALA A 143 -9.80 -5.62 -12.24
N LEU A 144 -10.49 -5.37 -11.12
CA LEU A 144 -11.94 -5.53 -11.02
C LEU A 144 -12.70 -4.54 -11.95
N ALA A 145 -12.24 -3.29 -12.04
CA ALA A 145 -12.87 -2.30 -12.92
C ALA A 145 -12.75 -2.64 -14.41
N HIS A 146 -11.81 -3.49 -14.79
CA HIS A 146 -11.72 -4.02 -16.15
C HIS A 146 -12.83 -5.05 -16.44
N LYS A 147 -13.08 -5.96 -15.50
CA LYS A 147 -14.13 -6.98 -15.57
C LYS A 147 -15.53 -6.39 -15.33
N PHE A 148 -15.64 -5.41 -14.42
CA PHE A 148 -16.89 -4.75 -14.01
C PHE A 148 -16.83 -3.23 -14.26
N PRO A 149 -16.89 -2.78 -15.53
CA PRO A 149 -16.68 -1.37 -15.88
C PRO A 149 -17.76 -0.43 -15.33
N ASP A 150 -18.97 -0.91 -15.10
CA ASP A 150 -20.06 -0.19 -14.46
C ASP A 150 -19.79 0.10 -12.97
N LYS A 151 -18.97 -0.73 -12.31
CA LYS A 151 -18.54 -0.57 -10.90
C LYS A 151 -17.25 0.24 -10.74
N LYS A 152 -16.60 0.64 -11.84
CA LYS A 152 -15.30 1.31 -11.81
C LYS A 152 -15.22 2.46 -10.81
N LYS A 153 -16.24 3.34 -10.80
CA LYS A 153 -16.23 4.48 -9.89
C LYS A 153 -16.24 4.02 -8.43
N ALA A 154 -17.13 3.11 -8.06
CA ALA A 154 -17.24 2.61 -6.70
C ALA A 154 -15.96 1.89 -6.23
N LEU A 155 -15.35 1.07 -7.09
CA LEU A 155 -14.08 0.38 -6.82
C LEU A 155 -12.94 1.39 -6.58
N MET A 156 -12.84 2.43 -7.41
CA MET A 156 -11.81 3.48 -7.21
C MET A 156 -12.08 4.30 -5.96
N ASP A 157 -13.34 4.60 -5.62
CA ASP A 157 -13.70 5.31 -4.39
C ASP A 157 -13.31 4.50 -3.14
N VAL A 158 -13.46 3.16 -3.15
CA VAL A 158 -12.98 2.28 -2.08
C VAL A 158 -11.45 2.35 -1.97
N ALA A 159 -10.72 2.29 -3.09
CA ALA A 159 -9.26 2.37 -3.08
C ALA A 159 -8.76 3.71 -2.51
N GLU A 160 -9.42 4.82 -2.85
CA GLU A 160 -9.11 6.12 -2.25
C GLU A 160 -9.43 6.13 -0.75
N LYS A 161 -10.60 5.61 -0.33
CA LYS A 161 -11.01 5.52 1.08
C LYS A 161 -9.99 4.73 1.91
N VAL A 162 -9.60 3.54 1.47
CA VAL A 162 -8.58 2.71 2.14
C VAL A 162 -7.24 3.46 2.24
N SER A 163 -6.83 4.12 1.17
CA SER A 163 -5.55 4.82 1.13
C SER A 163 -5.53 6.08 1.99
N ASP A 164 -6.63 6.85 2.02
CA ASP A 164 -6.76 8.04 2.88
C ASP A 164 -6.77 7.68 4.35
N ALA A 165 -7.46 6.60 4.71
CA ALA A 165 -7.48 6.08 6.07
C ALA A 165 -6.06 5.87 6.64
N ARG A 166 -5.11 5.44 5.81
CA ARG A 166 -3.72 5.21 6.25
C ARG A 166 -3.01 6.50 6.65
N VAL A 167 -3.32 7.63 6.00
CA VAL A 167 -2.78 8.94 6.36
C VAL A 167 -3.50 9.48 7.58
N GLU A 168 -4.83 9.33 7.66
CA GLU A 168 -5.67 9.73 8.79
C GLU A 168 -5.34 8.96 10.07
N MET A 169 -4.82 7.73 9.96
CA MET A 169 -4.30 6.93 11.09
C MET A 169 -2.90 7.38 11.53
N GLY A 170 -2.22 8.25 10.80
CA GLY A 170 -0.83 8.65 11.09
C GLY A 170 0.21 7.56 10.83
N VAL A 171 -0.12 6.54 10.04
CA VAL A 171 0.81 5.42 9.72
C VAL A 171 1.54 5.58 8.40
N HIS A 172 1.06 6.48 7.53
CA HIS A 172 1.65 6.81 6.23
C HIS A 172 1.65 8.31 5.96
N TYR A 173 2.54 8.72 5.06
CA TYR A 173 2.58 10.08 4.53
C TYR A 173 1.74 10.19 3.25
N PRO A 174 1.33 11.41 2.84
CA PRO A 174 0.64 11.63 1.56
C PRO A 174 1.43 11.10 0.34
N SER A 175 2.76 11.23 0.34
CA SER A 175 3.61 10.70 -0.73
C SER A 175 3.63 9.17 -0.77
N ASP A 176 3.54 8.47 0.38
CA ASP A 176 3.43 7.01 0.43
C ASP A 176 2.16 6.53 -0.29
N LYS A 177 1.02 7.21 -0.03
CA LYS A 177 -0.25 6.99 -0.71
C LYS A 177 -0.11 7.20 -2.22
N LYS A 178 0.42 8.37 -2.62
CA LYS A 178 0.55 8.76 -4.03
C LYS A 178 1.35 7.73 -4.84
N VAL A 179 2.51 7.33 -4.34
CA VAL A 179 3.36 6.36 -5.03
C VAL A 179 2.78 4.96 -4.94
N GLY A 180 2.16 4.59 -3.82
CA GLY A 180 1.43 3.33 -3.68
C GLY A 180 0.35 3.17 -4.75
N LYS A 181 -0.47 4.21 -4.98
CA LYS A 181 -1.47 4.25 -6.06
C LYS A 181 -0.83 3.98 -7.43
N GLN A 182 0.24 4.70 -7.77
CA GLN A 182 0.91 4.54 -9.07
C GLN A 182 1.41 3.10 -9.28
N ILE A 183 2.05 2.51 -8.29
CA ILE A 183 2.56 1.13 -8.36
C ILE A 183 1.40 0.14 -8.46
N GLY A 184 0.35 0.28 -7.66
CA GLY A 184 -0.83 -0.57 -7.70
C GLY A 184 -1.50 -0.56 -9.09
N GLU A 185 -1.71 0.63 -9.66
CA GLU A 185 -2.25 0.77 -11.01
C GLU A 185 -1.38 0.13 -12.09
N MET A 186 -0.04 0.19 -11.94
CA MET A 186 0.89 -0.46 -12.89
C MET A 186 0.77 -1.98 -12.82
N ILE A 187 0.70 -2.55 -11.62
CA ILE A 187 0.59 -4.01 -11.41
C ILE A 187 -0.78 -4.49 -11.87
N GLY A 188 -1.88 -3.80 -11.52
CA GLY A 188 -3.22 -4.14 -11.98
C GLY A 188 -3.35 -4.12 -13.51
N LYS A 189 -2.76 -3.15 -14.19
CA LYS A 189 -2.71 -3.10 -15.66
C LYS A 189 -1.85 -4.22 -16.27
N ALA A 190 -0.78 -4.64 -15.59
CA ALA A 190 0.02 -5.78 -16.03
C ALA A 190 -0.76 -7.09 -15.91
N TYR A 191 -1.48 -7.27 -14.81
CA TYR A 191 -2.37 -8.42 -14.61
C TYR A 191 -3.43 -8.52 -15.70
N ILE A 192 -4.12 -7.43 -16.06
CA ILE A 192 -5.11 -7.42 -17.13
C ILE A 192 -4.49 -7.89 -18.45
N ARG A 193 -3.29 -7.44 -18.81
CA ARG A 193 -2.61 -7.85 -20.04
C ARG A 193 -2.26 -9.34 -20.04
N GLU A 194 -1.82 -9.88 -18.91
CA GLU A 194 -1.52 -11.31 -18.75
C GLU A 194 -2.78 -12.15 -18.94
N VAL A 195 -3.86 -11.84 -18.23
CA VAL A 195 -5.14 -12.57 -18.32
C VAL A 195 -5.72 -12.50 -19.73
N MET A 196 -5.62 -11.36 -20.41
CA MET A 196 -6.11 -11.23 -21.80
C MET A 196 -5.26 -12.04 -22.78
N SER A 197 -3.93 -12.11 -22.58
CA SER A 197 -3.05 -12.91 -23.43
C SER A 197 -3.35 -14.41 -23.33
N ASP A 198 -3.70 -14.88 -22.12
CA ASP A 198 -4.05 -16.27 -21.87
C ASP A 198 -5.44 -16.65 -22.44
N ALA A 199 -6.36 -15.69 -22.55
CA ALA A 199 -7.69 -15.90 -23.11
C ALA A 199 -7.70 -16.00 -24.64
N ASP A 200 -6.67 -15.43 -25.30
CA ASP A 200 -6.52 -15.44 -26.78
C ASP A 200 -5.64 -16.62 -27.28
N SER A 201 -5.13 -17.46 -26.36
CA SER A 201 -4.26 -18.61 -26.68
C SER A 201 -4.97 -19.93 -26.45
#